data_f2dba47c300595abf55a1c97f0dcda78
#
_entry.id   f2dba47c300595abf55a1c97f0dcda78
#
_cell.length_a   1.000
_cell.length_b   1.000
_cell.length_c   1.000
_cell.angle_alpha   90.00
_cell.angle_beta   90.00
_cell.angle_gamma   90.00
#
_symmetry.space_group_name_H-M   'P 1'
#
loop_
_entity.id
_entity.type
_entity.pdbx_description
1 polymer ?
#
loop_
_entity_poly.entity_id
_entity_poly.type
_entity_poly.pdbx_seq_one_letter_code
_entity_poly.pdbx_strand_id
1 'polypeptide(L)'
;MKLLSDRNKKALKKLGVLLLWVMLCCGLVFAINLTNKQEENLVAKKVIIQIFPENVSFFDRKKLIKTISENGNLSDFSNTKIDEINTGYLENKLSENTYLQDAKVYNDLNGNVYVKINQREPIIRVYRFNGVNYYIDKFGVKFQTASNFTAHVPIANGNIFERNKPGDTVYSFVAKQLYAIASYVDKQAFWKAQIEQIFVTRDNEFILIPKIGNHQIFFGDANNLETKFEKLFVFYKEGLSRVGWSRYKTIDIRFDKQVVCKLK
;
A
#
# COMPACT_ATOMS: atom_id res chain seq x y z
N MET A 1 -33.56 -73.94 -7.03
CA MET A 1 -33.14 -72.53 -6.88
C MET A 1 -31.64 -72.53 -6.47
N LYS A 2 -30.71 -72.33 -7.42
CA LYS A 2 -29.26 -72.41 -7.14
C LYS A 2 -28.82 -71.17 -6.33
N LEU A 3 -28.44 -71.39 -5.06
CA LEU A 3 -27.82 -70.41 -4.21
C LEU A 3 -26.48 -69.96 -4.83
N LEU A 4 -26.38 -68.70 -5.11
CA LEU A 4 -25.13 -68.10 -5.62
C LEU A 4 -24.01 -68.35 -4.60
N SER A 5 -22.89 -68.93 -5.07
CA SER A 5 -21.70 -69.18 -4.25
C SER A 5 -21.24 -67.91 -3.53
N ASP A 6 -20.76 -67.95 -2.31
CA ASP A 6 -20.30 -66.80 -1.50
C ASP A 6 -19.22 -65.95 -2.22
N ARG A 7 -18.45 -66.54 -3.11
CA ARG A 7 -17.52 -65.87 -3.99
C ARG A 7 -18.21 -64.92 -4.98
N ASN A 8 -19.38 -65.32 -5.51
CA ASN A 8 -20.15 -64.48 -6.43
C ASN A 8 -20.89 -63.36 -5.72
N LYS A 9 -21.30 -63.53 -4.46
CA LYS A 9 -21.90 -62.48 -3.64
C LYS A 9 -20.87 -61.37 -3.30
N LYS A 10 -19.61 -61.73 -2.99
CA LYS A 10 -18.51 -60.75 -2.77
C LYS A 10 -18.14 -60.00 -4.07
N ALA A 11 -18.13 -60.69 -5.21
CA ALA A 11 -17.89 -60.04 -6.51
C ALA A 11 -19.00 -59.06 -6.87
N LEU A 12 -20.28 -59.42 -6.63
CA LEU A 12 -21.43 -58.55 -6.86
C LEU A 12 -21.44 -57.31 -5.97
N LYS A 13 -21.04 -57.42 -4.70
CA LYS A 13 -20.85 -56.28 -3.79
C LYS A 13 -19.74 -55.32 -4.28
N LYS A 14 -18.59 -55.87 -4.72
CA LYS A 14 -17.50 -55.04 -5.27
C LYS A 14 -17.93 -54.32 -6.55
N LEU A 15 -18.66 -55.02 -7.43
CA LEU A 15 -19.19 -54.39 -8.64
C LEU A 15 -20.22 -53.30 -8.32
N GLY A 16 -21.09 -53.52 -7.34
CA GLY A 16 -22.06 -52.50 -6.86
C GLY A 16 -21.38 -51.26 -6.31
N VAL A 17 -20.31 -51.45 -5.51
CA VAL A 17 -19.50 -50.29 -4.99
C VAL A 17 -18.81 -49.58 -6.14
N LEU A 18 -18.26 -50.28 -7.12
CA LEU A 18 -17.60 -49.66 -8.28
C LEU A 18 -18.59 -48.86 -9.11
N LEU A 19 -19.77 -49.39 -9.38
CA LEU A 19 -20.85 -48.70 -10.10
C LEU A 19 -21.31 -47.42 -9.33
N LEU A 20 -21.39 -47.51 -8.01
CA LEU A 20 -21.74 -46.36 -7.17
C LEU A 20 -20.69 -45.24 -7.28
N TRP A 21 -19.42 -45.58 -7.26
CA TRP A 21 -18.33 -44.61 -7.49
C TRP A 21 -18.37 -44.00 -8.87
N VAL A 22 -18.60 -44.78 -9.91
CA VAL A 22 -18.74 -44.29 -11.30
C VAL A 22 -19.92 -43.33 -11.40
N MET A 23 -21.07 -43.67 -10.80
CA MET A 23 -22.24 -42.80 -10.80
C MET A 23 -22.01 -41.48 -10.06
N LEU A 24 -21.26 -41.53 -8.97
CA LEU A 24 -20.88 -40.34 -8.20
C LEU A 24 -19.94 -39.44 -8.99
N CYS A 25 -18.94 -40.00 -9.63
CA CYS A 25 -18.03 -39.27 -10.53
C CYS A 25 -18.77 -38.65 -11.73
N CYS A 26 -19.65 -39.39 -12.38
CA CYS A 26 -20.47 -38.86 -13.48
C CYS A 26 -21.39 -37.74 -13.03
N GLY A 27 -22.02 -37.89 -11.85
CA GLY A 27 -22.84 -36.85 -11.25
C GLY A 27 -22.07 -35.58 -10.94
N LEU A 28 -20.84 -35.73 -10.45
CA LEU A 28 -19.95 -34.61 -10.16
C LEU A 28 -19.50 -33.87 -11.43
N VAL A 29 -19.10 -34.61 -12.47
CA VAL A 29 -18.77 -34.03 -13.76
C VAL A 29 -19.97 -33.34 -14.42
N PHE A 30 -21.17 -33.92 -14.29
CA PHE A 30 -22.41 -33.30 -14.77
C PHE A 30 -22.73 -32.00 -14.02
N ALA A 31 -22.58 -31.98 -12.69
CA ALA A 31 -22.77 -30.78 -11.88
C ALA A 31 -21.78 -29.66 -12.26
N ILE A 32 -20.49 -30.00 -12.47
CA ILE A 32 -19.48 -29.06 -12.92
C ILE A 32 -19.84 -28.46 -14.29
N ASN A 33 -20.27 -29.30 -15.23
CA ASN A 33 -20.66 -28.81 -16.55
C ASN A 33 -21.91 -27.91 -16.53
N LEU A 34 -22.86 -28.15 -15.62
CA LEU A 34 -24.02 -27.26 -15.46
C LEU A 34 -23.61 -25.90 -14.90
N THR A 35 -22.66 -25.87 -13.96
CA THR A 35 -22.15 -24.63 -13.37
C THR A 35 -21.40 -23.81 -14.41
N ASN A 36 -20.52 -24.44 -15.18
CA ASN A 36 -19.75 -23.78 -16.26
C ASN A 36 -20.67 -23.16 -17.33
N LYS A 37 -21.74 -23.85 -17.73
CA LYS A 37 -22.72 -23.29 -18.68
C LYS A 37 -23.50 -22.09 -18.15
N GLN A 38 -23.71 -21.99 -16.86
CA GLN A 38 -24.32 -20.81 -16.24
C GLN A 38 -23.38 -19.61 -16.23
N GLU A 39 -22.08 -19.82 -16.03
CA GLU A 39 -21.07 -18.76 -16.07
C GLU A 39 -20.87 -18.20 -17.47
N GLU A 40 -20.85 -19.04 -18.53
CA GLU A 40 -20.68 -18.63 -19.93
C GLU A 40 -21.75 -17.65 -20.45
N ASN A 41 -22.92 -17.58 -19.82
CA ASN A 41 -24.01 -16.71 -20.24
C ASN A 41 -24.20 -15.50 -19.33
N LEU A 42 -23.37 -15.33 -18.31
CA LEU A 42 -23.44 -14.17 -17.42
C LEU A 42 -22.96 -12.92 -18.15
N VAL A 43 -23.80 -11.88 -18.14
CA VAL A 43 -23.45 -10.55 -18.65
C VAL A 43 -23.16 -9.60 -17.49
N ALA A 44 -22.23 -8.67 -17.73
CA ALA A 44 -21.91 -7.64 -16.77
C ALA A 44 -23.11 -6.69 -16.57
N LYS A 45 -23.58 -6.57 -15.32
CA LYS A 45 -24.70 -5.73 -14.96
C LYS A 45 -24.27 -4.37 -14.42
N LYS A 46 -23.25 -4.39 -13.56
CA LYS A 46 -22.74 -3.18 -12.88
C LYS A 46 -21.23 -3.27 -12.71
N VAL A 47 -20.56 -2.13 -12.83
CA VAL A 47 -19.17 -1.96 -12.43
C VAL A 47 -19.11 -1.21 -11.11
N ILE A 48 -18.56 -1.85 -10.08
CA ILE A 48 -18.43 -1.32 -8.73
C ILE A 48 -16.97 -0.97 -8.48
N ILE A 49 -16.67 0.32 -8.36
CA ILE A 49 -15.31 0.81 -8.12
C ILE A 49 -15.16 1.12 -6.64
N GLN A 50 -14.19 0.45 -6.02
CA GLN A 50 -13.80 0.64 -4.62
C GLN A 50 -12.38 1.17 -4.57
N ILE A 51 -12.16 2.32 -3.94
CA ILE A 51 -10.85 2.99 -3.86
C ILE A 51 -10.47 3.11 -2.39
N PHE A 52 -9.31 2.61 -2.02
CA PHE A 52 -8.77 2.64 -0.67
C PHE A 52 -7.35 3.25 -0.66
N PRO A 53 -6.96 3.91 0.45
CA PRO A 53 -7.84 4.43 1.49
C PRO A 53 -8.64 5.64 0.98
N GLU A 54 -9.81 5.90 1.58
CA GLU A 54 -10.73 6.98 1.15
C GLU A 54 -10.20 8.40 1.43
N ASN A 55 -9.34 8.54 2.45
CA ASN A 55 -8.76 9.83 2.85
C ASN A 55 -7.60 10.28 1.95
N VAL A 56 -7.20 9.48 0.96
CA VAL A 56 -6.16 9.79 -0.02
C VAL A 56 -6.81 9.95 -1.38
N SER A 57 -6.51 11.04 -2.11
CA SER A 57 -7.15 11.35 -3.38
C SER A 57 -6.16 11.78 -4.45
N PHE A 58 -5.10 10.99 -4.64
CA PHE A 58 -4.14 11.23 -5.75
C PHE A 58 -4.75 10.93 -7.10
N PHE A 59 -5.78 10.11 -7.12
CA PHE A 59 -6.35 9.58 -8.33
C PHE A 59 -7.79 10.07 -8.54
N ASP A 60 -8.05 10.68 -9.71
CA ASP A 60 -9.39 11.11 -10.08
C ASP A 60 -10.21 9.92 -10.60
N ARG A 61 -11.40 9.72 -10.00
CA ARG A 61 -12.34 8.68 -10.41
C ARG A 61 -12.69 8.77 -11.90
N LYS A 62 -12.78 9.98 -12.46
CA LYS A 62 -13.06 10.18 -13.90
C LYS A 62 -11.92 9.64 -14.77
N LYS A 63 -10.65 9.89 -14.37
CA LYS A 63 -9.49 9.33 -15.06
C LYS A 63 -9.46 7.80 -14.97
N LEU A 64 -9.86 7.23 -13.83
CA LEU A 64 -9.98 5.81 -13.66
C LEU A 64 -10.97 5.20 -14.66
N ILE A 65 -12.18 5.75 -14.69
CA ILE A 65 -13.23 5.28 -15.62
C ILE A 65 -12.70 5.31 -17.04
N LYS A 66 -12.04 6.39 -17.45
CA LYS A 66 -11.43 6.52 -18.78
C LYS A 66 -10.31 5.50 -19.03
N THR A 67 -9.60 5.09 -18.01
CA THR A 67 -8.54 4.06 -18.13
C THR A 67 -9.13 2.66 -18.30
N ILE A 68 -10.25 2.38 -17.63
CA ILE A 68 -10.92 1.08 -17.66
C ILE A 68 -11.74 0.91 -18.94
N SER A 69 -12.48 1.94 -19.36
CA SER A 69 -13.32 1.91 -20.56
C SER A 69 -12.69 2.71 -21.70
N GLU A 70 -12.79 2.22 -22.93
CA GLU A 70 -12.23 2.89 -24.10
C GLU A 70 -12.89 4.25 -24.38
N ASN A 71 -14.19 4.36 -24.13
CA ASN A 71 -14.98 5.58 -24.35
C ASN A 71 -15.15 6.45 -23.10
N GLY A 72 -14.56 6.05 -21.95
CA GLY A 72 -14.70 6.78 -20.69
C GLY A 72 -16.06 6.62 -20.01
N ASN A 73 -16.84 5.59 -20.37
CA ASN A 73 -18.13 5.30 -19.79
C ASN A 73 -18.19 3.85 -19.26
N LEU A 74 -18.64 3.67 -18.02
CA LEU A 74 -18.81 2.35 -17.42
C LEU A 74 -19.91 1.52 -18.08
N SER A 75 -20.81 2.15 -18.82
CA SER A 75 -21.84 1.45 -19.61
C SER A 75 -21.26 0.57 -20.70
N ASP A 76 -20.01 0.78 -21.12
CA ASP A 76 -19.34 -0.04 -22.12
C ASP A 76 -19.20 -1.50 -21.67
N PHE A 77 -19.19 -1.74 -20.36
CA PHE A 77 -19.21 -3.08 -19.76
C PHE A 77 -20.62 -3.69 -19.65
N SER A 78 -21.66 -2.85 -19.71
CA SER A 78 -23.04 -3.34 -19.59
C SER A 78 -23.39 -4.20 -20.81
N ASN A 79 -23.91 -5.41 -20.53
CA ASN A 79 -24.24 -6.42 -21.55
C ASN A 79 -23.03 -7.12 -22.21
N THR A 80 -21.78 -6.81 -21.82
CA THR A 80 -20.62 -7.59 -22.23
C THR A 80 -20.62 -8.90 -21.43
N LYS A 81 -20.35 -10.02 -22.07
CA LYS A 81 -20.19 -11.28 -21.35
C LYS A 81 -19.00 -11.21 -20.38
N ILE A 82 -19.18 -11.78 -19.20
CA ILE A 82 -18.15 -11.72 -18.14
C ILE A 82 -16.86 -12.42 -18.57
N ASP A 83 -16.95 -13.50 -19.31
CA ASP A 83 -15.81 -14.24 -19.86
C ASP A 83 -15.03 -13.46 -20.95
N GLU A 84 -15.67 -12.48 -21.62
CA GLU A 84 -15.03 -11.59 -22.57
C GLU A 84 -14.27 -10.43 -21.88
N ILE A 85 -14.53 -10.16 -20.58
CA ILE A 85 -13.85 -9.13 -19.81
C ILE A 85 -12.47 -9.63 -19.37
N ASN A 86 -11.42 -9.18 -20.04
CA ASN A 86 -10.05 -9.53 -19.67
C ASN A 86 -9.62 -8.77 -18.40
N THR A 87 -9.92 -9.36 -17.23
CA THR A 87 -9.61 -8.77 -15.92
C THR A 87 -8.11 -8.54 -15.73
N GLY A 88 -7.27 -9.49 -16.19
CA GLY A 88 -5.82 -9.38 -16.12
C GLY A 88 -5.27 -8.21 -16.95
N TYR A 89 -5.81 -7.96 -18.13
CA TYR A 89 -5.46 -6.79 -18.94
C TYR A 89 -5.81 -5.48 -18.22
N LEU A 90 -6.99 -5.41 -17.61
CA LEU A 90 -7.42 -4.23 -16.85
C LEU A 90 -6.54 -3.99 -15.61
N GLU A 91 -6.20 -5.04 -14.87
CA GLU A 91 -5.28 -4.95 -13.73
C GLU A 91 -3.91 -4.42 -14.16
N ASN A 92 -3.33 -4.96 -15.24
CA ASN A 92 -2.04 -4.52 -15.78
C ASN A 92 -2.10 -3.05 -16.21
N LYS A 93 -3.13 -2.64 -16.95
CA LYS A 93 -3.32 -1.28 -17.40
C LYS A 93 -3.48 -0.29 -16.23
N LEU A 94 -4.16 -0.71 -15.16
CA LEU A 94 -4.27 0.07 -13.93
C LEU A 94 -2.93 0.17 -13.20
N SER A 95 -2.14 -0.91 -13.16
CA SER A 95 -0.85 -0.96 -12.46
C SER A 95 0.23 -0.06 -13.08
N GLU A 96 0.08 0.38 -14.33
CA GLU A 96 0.94 1.39 -14.95
C GLU A 96 0.83 2.75 -14.24
N ASN A 97 -0.25 2.98 -13.50
CA ASN A 97 -0.43 4.21 -12.76
C ASN A 97 0.36 4.23 -11.47
N THR A 98 1.37 5.08 -11.38
CA THR A 98 2.31 5.16 -10.25
C THR A 98 1.67 5.57 -8.92
N TYR A 99 0.44 6.12 -8.92
CA TYR A 99 -0.31 6.43 -7.70
C TYR A 99 -0.96 5.19 -7.06
N LEU A 100 -1.04 4.09 -7.81
CA LEU A 100 -1.64 2.86 -7.32
C LEU A 100 -0.58 1.94 -6.73
N GLN A 101 -0.91 1.36 -5.58
CA GLN A 101 -0.12 0.30 -4.99
C GLN A 101 -0.43 -1.03 -5.69
N ASP A 102 -1.73 -1.31 -5.82
CA ASP A 102 -2.26 -2.45 -6.56
C ASP A 102 -3.68 -2.16 -7.06
N ALA A 103 -4.13 -2.98 -8.00
CA ALA A 103 -5.51 -3.02 -8.47
C ALA A 103 -5.94 -4.47 -8.66
N LYS A 104 -7.17 -4.78 -8.28
CA LYS A 104 -7.80 -6.08 -8.46
C LYS A 104 -9.11 -5.92 -9.20
N VAL A 105 -9.29 -6.72 -10.26
CA VAL A 105 -10.52 -6.75 -11.04
C VAL A 105 -11.08 -8.17 -10.99
N TYR A 106 -12.30 -8.32 -10.49
CA TYR A 106 -12.97 -9.61 -10.39
C TYR A 106 -14.47 -9.46 -10.55
N ASN A 107 -15.13 -10.52 -10.89
CA ASN A 107 -16.59 -10.58 -11.04
C ASN A 107 -17.21 -11.51 -9.99
N ASP A 108 -18.47 -11.25 -9.70
CA ASP A 108 -19.30 -12.16 -8.88
C ASP A 108 -20.27 -12.97 -9.75
N LEU A 109 -20.89 -13.98 -9.15
CA LEU A 109 -21.87 -14.83 -9.80
C LEU A 109 -23.20 -14.11 -10.16
N ASN A 110 -23.38 -12.88 -9.71
CA ASN A 110 -24.55 -12.05 -10.03
C ASN A 110 -24.33 -11.16 -11.26
N GLY A 111 -23.13 -11.17 -11.85
CA GLY A 111 -22.75 -10.33 -12.97
C GLY A 111 -22.24 -8.95 -12.60
N ASN A 112 -21.82 -8.72 -11.35
CA ASN A 112 -21.17 -7.47 -10.98
C ASN A 112 -19.66 -7.59 -11.20
N VAL A 113 -19.06 -6.56 -11.80
CA VAL A 113 -17.61 -6.44 -11.96
C VAL A 113 -17.08 -5.48 -10.89
N TYR A 114 -16.17 -5.97 -10.07
CA TYR A 114 -15.53 -5.19 -9.00
C TYR A 114 -14.15 -4.73 -9.45
N VAL A 115 -13.89 -3.44 -9.32
CA VAL A 115 -12.57 -2.84 -9.52
C VAL A 115 -12.12 -2.29 -8.18
N LYS A 116 -11.32 -3.08 -7.46
CA LYS A 116 -10.76 -2.71 -6.16
C LYS A 116 -9.38 -2.11 -6.36
N ILE A 117 -9.19 -0.90 -5.87
CA ILE A 117 -7.96 -0.12 -6.04
C ILE A 117 -7.41 0.26 -4.69
N ASN A 118 -6.14 -0.05 -4.46
CA ASN A 118 -5.40 0.45 -3.34
C ASN A 118 -4.43 1.55 -3.81
N GLN A 119 -4.66 2.77 -3.34
CA GLN A 119 -3.76 3.90 -3.60
C GLN A 119 -2.52 3.82 -2.73
N ARG A 120 -1.40 4.41 -3.19
CA ARG A 120 -0.20 4.55 -2.37
C ARG A 120 -0.46 5.54 -1.24
N GLU A 121 -0.03 5.16 -0.05
CA GLU A 121 -0.06 6.00 1.13
C GLU A 121 1.33 6.59 1.38
N PRO A 122 1.54 7.89 1.13
CA PRO A 122 2.82 8.53 1.36
C PRO A 122 3.12 8.63 2.86
N ILE A 123 4.40 8.49 3.21
CA ILE A 123 4.90 8.73 4.57
C ILE A 123 5.81 9.96 4.64
N ILE A 124 6.32 10.43 3.49
CA ILE A 124 7.16 11.61 3.41
C ILE A 124 7.11 12.21 2.01
N ARG A 125 7.22 13.55 1.93
CA ARG A 125 7.37 14.29 0.67
C ARG A 125 8.79 14.82 0.56
N VAL A 126 9.48 14.48 -0.52
CA VAL A 126 10.87 14.90 -0.77
C VAL A 126 10.88 16.08 -1.72
N TYR A 127 11.52 17.17 -1.29
CA TYR A 127 11.82 18.35 -2.10
C TYR A 127 13.28 18.33 -2.50
N ARG A 128 13.56 18.14 -3.77
CA ARG A 128 14.92 18.15 -4.31
C ARG A 128 15.37 19.56 -4.68
N PHE A 129 16.67 19.78 -4.66
CA PHE A 129 17.27 21.06 -5.02
C PHE A 129 16.92 21.53 -6.46
N ASN A 130 16.69 20.60 -7.38
CA ASN A 130 16.28 20.91 -8.77
C ASN A 130 14.78 21.17 -8.94
N GLY A 131 14.03 21.36 -7.86
CA GLY A 131 12.60 21.64 -7.88
C GLY A 131 11.69 20.44 -8.12
N VAL A 132 12.23 19.26 -8.41
CA VAL A 132 11.43 18.04 -8.60
C VAL A 132 11.05 17.47 -7.24
N ASN A 133 9.75 17.34 -7.02
CA ASN A 133 9.18 16.81 -5.78
C ASN A 133 8.57 15.43 -6.04
N TYR A 134 8.66 14.55 -5.05
CA TYR A 134 8.04 13.23 -5.08
C TYR A 134 7.67 12.77 -3.66
N TYR A 135 6.81 11.79 -3.59
CA TYR A 135 6.49 11.09 -2.35
C TYR A 135 7.24 9.76 -2.26
N ILE A 136 7.47 9.31 -1.03
CA ILE A 136 7.86 7.94 -0.70
C ILE A 136 6.72 7.34 0.12
N ASP A 137 6.25 6.16 -0.29
CA ASP A 137 5.18 5.45 0.41
C ASP A 137 5.71 4.56 1.54
N LYS A 138 4.79 3.91 2.26
CA LYS A 138 5.11 3.01 3.38
C LYS A 138 5.93 1.77 2.98
N PHE A 139 6.07 1.49 1.69
CA PHE A 139 6.90 0.40 1.15
C PHE A 139 8.24 0.89 0.57
N GLY A 140 8.53 2.18 0.71
CA GLY A 140 9.73 2.80 0.16
C GLY A 140 9.68 3.06 -1.35
N VAL A 141 8.50 2.97 -1.97
CA VAL A 141 8.32 3.23 -3.40
C VAL A 141 8.11 4.72 -3.63
N LYS A 142 8.82 5.25 -4.63
CA LYS A 142 8.73 6.65 -5.05
C LYS A 142 7.59 6.84 -6.04
N PHE A 143 6.80 7.90 -5.87
CA PHE A 143 5.76 8.28 -6.82
C PHE A 143 5.60 9.80 -6.91
N GLN A 144 5.00 10.27 -7.99
CA GLN A 144 4.90 11.69 -8.31
C GLN A 144 3.94 12.43 -7.39
N THR A 145 4.13 13.75 -7.26
CA THR A 145 3.11 14.63 -6.68
C THR A 145 1.95 14.82 -7.66
N ALA A 146 0.75 14.97 -7.14
CA ALA A 146 -0.44 15.27 -7.93
C ALA A 146 -0.81 16.76 -7.79
N SER A 147 -1.44 17.31 -8.82
CA SER A 147 -1.90 18.72 -8.81
C SER A 147 -3.18 18.91 -7.99
N ASN A 148 -3.96 17.86 -7.82
CA ASN A 148 -5.28 17.88 -7.17
C ASN A 148 -5.26 17.49 -5.69
N PHE A 149 -4.13 16.98 -5.19
CA PHE A 149 -4.04 16.51 -3.82
C PHE A 149 -2.63 16.66 -3.24
N THR A 150 -2.55 17.10 -2.00
CA THR A 150 -1.31 17.15 -1.22
C THR A 150 -1.53 16.41 0.10
N ALA A 151 -0.72 15.38 0.33
CA ALA A 151 -0.78 14.61 1.55
C ALA A 151 -0.15 15.36 2.73
N HIS A 152 -0.75 15.24 3.91
CA HIS A 152 -0.21 15.77 5.17
C HIS A 152 0.83 14.82 5.75
N VAL A 153 2.04 14.90 5.23
CA VAL A 153 3.19 14.11 5.67
C VAL A 153 4.39 15.01 5.87
N PRO A 154 5.39 14.61 6.66
CA PRO A 154 6.62 15.38 6.83
C PRO A 154 7.29 15.69 5.49
N ILE A 155 7.98 16.81 5.44
CA ILE A 155 8.74 17.25 4.26
C ILE A 155 10.22 16.91 4.46
N ALA A 156 10.87 16.32 3.46
CA ALA A 156 12.32 16.17 3.44
C ALA A 156 12.94 17.10 2.41
N ASN A 157 14.05 17.74 2.78
CA ASN A 157 14.85 18.56 1.87
C ASN A 157 16.35 18.54 2.27
N GLY A 158 17.19 19.25 1.52
CA GLY A 158 18.62 19.30 1.74
C GLY A 158 19.40 18.41 0.76
N ASN A 159 20.46 17.77 1.24
CA ASN A 159 21.41 17.00 0.44
C ASN A 159 20.85 15.61 0.04
N ILE A 160 19.76 15.58 -0.74
CA ILE A 160 19.11 14.35 -1.16
C ILE A 160 19.34 14.10 -2.65
N PHE A 161 20.30 13.21 -2.95
CA PHE A 161 20.58 12.76 -4.31
C PHE A 161 19.99 11.37 -4.52
N GLU A 162 18.88 11.31 -5.22
CA GLU A 162 18.15 10.08 -5.52
C GLU A 162 17.68 10.11 -6.98
N ARG A 163 17.71 8.97 -7.68
CA ARG A 163 17.11 8.87 -9.01
C ARG A 163 15.60 9.01 -8.87
N ASN A 164 15.03 9.95 -9.61
CA ASN A 164 13.58 10.15 -9.61
C ASN A 164 12.96 9.35 -10.76
N LYS A 165 12.82 8.04 -10.54
CA LYS A 165 12.03 7.17 -11.41
C LYS A 165 10.82 6.71 -10.61
N PRO A 166 9.61 7.21 -10.94
CA PRO A 166 8.38 6.78 -10.28
C PRO A 166 8.17 5.28 -10.42
N GLY A 167 7.71 4.65 -9.33
CA GLY A 167 7.55 3.20 -9.25
C GLY A 167 8.76 2.46 -8.68
N ASP A 168 9.97 3.06 -8.72
CA ASP A 168 11.15 2.44 -8.12
C ASP A 168 11.18 2.66 -6.60
N THR A 169 11.78 1.72 -5.87
CA THR A 169 12.08 1.88 -4.44
C THR A 169 13.24 2.86 -4.23
N VAL A 170 13.37 3.36 -2.99
CA VAL A 170 14.52 4.16 -2.57
C VAL A 170 15.82 3.38 -2.74
N TYR A 171 16.81 4.01 -3.33
CA TYR A 171 18.04 3.36 -3.77
C TYR A 171 19.27 3.87 -3.02
N SER A 172 19.45 5.21 -2.94
CA SER A 172 20.65 5.80 -2.35
C SER A 172 20.72 5.55 -0.84
N PHE A 173 21.94 5.58 -0.30
CA PHE A 173 22.17 5.40 1.14
C PHE A 173 21.37 6.43 1.97
N VAL A 174 21.41 7.69 1.57
CA VAL A 174 20.70 8.79 2.23
C VAL A 174 19.19 8.59 2.16
N ALA A 175 18.64 8.21 0.99
CA ALA A 175 17.21 7.99 0.84
C ALA A 175 16.70 6.78 1.64
N LYS A 176 17.52 5.73 1.79
CA LYS A 176 17.20 4.57 2.65
C LYS A 176 17.14 4.95 4.12
N GLN A 177 18.08 5.76 4.61
CA GLN A 177 18.06 6.26 5.98
C GLN A 177 16.88 7.22 6.20
N LEU A 178 16.62 8.12 5.25
CA LEU A 178 15.46 9.00 5.29
C LEU A 178 14.15 8.20 5.38
N TYR A 179 14.02 7.15 4.56
CA TYR A 179 12.87 6.25 4.60
C TYR A 179 12.74 5.55 5.95
N ALA A 180 13.85 5.08 6.53
CA ALA A 180 13.84 4.43 7.85
C ALA A 180 13.33 5.39 8.94
N ILE A 181 13.81 6.64 8.98
CA ILE A 181 13.34 7.66 9.91
C ILE A 181 11.86 7.98 9.66
N ALA A 182 11.47 8.23 8.41
CA ALA A 182 10.09 8.54 8.06
C ALA A 182 9.12 7.39 8.40
N SER A 183 9.55 6.15 8.15
CA SER A 183 8.77 4.95 8.48
C SER A 183 8.58 4.78 9.98
N TYR A 184 9.61 5.10 10.78
CA TYR A 184 9.49 5.11 12.24
C TYR A 184 8.51 6.19 12.71
N VAL A 185 8.66 7.40 12.19
CA VAL A 185 7.77 8.54 12.50
C VAL A 185 6.32 8.21 12.14
N ASP A 186 6.07 7.64 10.96
CA ASP A 186 4.70 7.31 10.51
C ASP A 186 4.00 6.27 11.40
N LYS A 187 4.75 5.31 11.94
CA LYS A 187 4.23 4.26 12.84
C LYS A 187 3.92 4.74 14.26
N GLN A 188 4.46 5.87 14.67
CA GLN A 188 4.32 6.41 16.02
C GLN A 188 3.44 7.65 16.01
N ALA A 189 2.22 7.55 16.56
CA ALA A 189 1.22 8.63 16.52
C ALA A 189 1.75 9.96 17.06
N PHE A 190 2.56 9.94 18.14
CA PHE A 190 3.17 11.13 18.71
C PHE A 190 4.14 11.79 17.72
N TRP A 191 5.07 11.03 17.15
CA TRP A 191 6.07 11.57 16.24
C TRP A 191 5.47 11.98 14.90
N LYS A 192 4.48 11.27 14.42
CA LYS A 192 3.71 11.63 13.22
C LYS A 192 3.01 12.98 13.36
N ALA A 193 2.53 13.30 14.55
CA ALA A 193 1.93 14.60 14.83
C ALA A 193 2.99 15.71 15.09
N GLN A 194 4.19 15.33 15.54
CA GLN A 194 5.20 16.27 16.03
C GLN A 194 6.25 16.64 14.97
N ILE A 195 6.67 15.72 14.12
CA ILE A 195 7.72 15.97 13.11
C ILE A 195 7.10 16.55 11.84
N GLU A 196 7.54 17.76 11.48
CA GLU A 196 7.07 18.48 10.30
C GLU A 196 8.07 18.39 9.13
N GLN A 197 9.37 18.44 9.44
CA GLN A 197 10.39 18.44 8.41
C GLN A 197 11.62 17.62 8.83
N ILE A 198 12.26 17.02 7.84
CA ILE A 198 13.54 16.33 7.96
C ILE A 198 14.52 16.99 6.99
N PHE A 199 15.53 17.65 7.53
CA PHE A 199 16.58 18.29 6.73
C PHE A 199 17.80 17.39 6.67
N VAL A 200 18.36 17.19 5.47
CA VAL A 200 19.59 16.42 5.25
C VAL A 200 20.74 17.39 5.06
N THR A 201 21.74 17.31 5.93
CA THR A 201 22.94 18.15 5.86
C THR A 201 23.89 17.73 4.72
N ARG A 202 24.94 18.52 4.45
CA ARG A 202 25.98 18.15 3.47
C ARG A 202 26.76 16.91 3.90
N ASP A 203 26.88 16.66 5.18
CA ASP A 203 27.55 15.49 5.78
C ASP A 203 26.63 14.26 5.83
N ASN A 204 25.44 14.33 5.21
CA ASN A 204 24.40 13.29 5.19
C ASN A 204 23.82 12.97 6.57
N GLU A 205 23.91 13.88 7.52
CA GLU A 205 23.21 13.79 8.80
C GLU A 205 21.80 14.37 8.71
N PHE A 206 20.93 13.88 9.59
CA PHE A 206 19.54 14.30 9.64
C PHE A 206 19.27 15.27 10.79
N ILE A 207 18.56 16.35 10.49
CA ILE A 207 18.04 17.30 11.44
C ILE A 207 16.51 17.22 11.37
N LEU A 208 15.85 16.90 12.50
CA LEU A 208 14.41 16.90 12.56
C LEU A 208 13.93 18.29 13.03
N ILE A 209 12.89 18.78 12.38
CA ILE A 209 12.25 20.05 12.73
C ILE A 209 10.84 19.72 13.21
N PRO A 210 10.56 19.95 14.49
CA PRO A 210 9.25 19.67 15.05
C PRO A 210 8.26 20.79 14.71
N LYS A 211 6.98 20.46 14.74
CA LYS A 211 5.88 21.39 14.57
C LYS A 211 5.74 22.37 15.74
N ILE A 212 6.07 21.93 16.95
CA ILE A 212 5.99 22.71 18.18
C ILE A 212 7.38 22.86 18.78
N GLY A 213 7.75 24.09 19.22
CA GLY A 213 8.96 24.34 20.02
C GLY A 213 10.04 25.17 19.33
N ASN A 214 9.99 25.44 18.05
CA ASN A 214 10.96 26.25 17.27
C ASN A 214 12.44 25.90 17.52
N HIS A 215 12.73 24.62 17.77
CA HIS A 215 14.07 24.09 17.93
C HIS A 215 14.43 23.09 16.83
N GLN A 216 15.70 22.90 16.59
CA GLN A 216 16.21 21.89 15.68
C GLN A 216 16.72 20.68 16.47
N ILE A 217 16.39 19.48 16.04
CA ILE A 217 16.84 18.24 16.65
C ILE A 217 17.95 17.66 15.78
N PHE A 218 19.20 17.72 16.25
CA PHE A 218 20.33 17.06 15.60
C PHE A 218 20.23 15.55 15.85
N PHE A 219 19.73 14.83 14.86
CA PHE A 219 19.42 13.40 14.95
C PHE A 219 20.61 12.52 14.54
N GLY A 220 21.43 13.02 13.61
CA GLY A 220 22.54 12.26 13.02
C GLY A 220 22.07 11.27 11.96
N ASP A 221 22.46 10.02 12.09
CA ASP A 221 22.09 8.93 11.18
C ASP A 221 20.82 8.16 11.62
N ALA A 222 20.41 7.19 10.80
CA ALA A 222 19.27 6.31 11.10
C ALA A 222 19.63 5.07 11.93
N ASN A 223 20.82 5.02 12.55
CA ASN A 223 21.16 3.95 13.46
C ASN A 223 20.46 4.13 14.82
N ASN A 224 20.08 3.03 15.47
CA ASN A 224 19.46 3.02 16.79
C ASN A 224 18.24 3.95 16.91
N LEU A 225 17.37 3.94 15.89
CA LEU A 225 16.19 4.82 15.81
C LEU A 225 15.34 4.79 17.08
N GLU A 226 15.00 3.61 17.56
CA GLU A 226 14.16 3.44 18.76
C GLU A 226 14.78 4.13 19.95
N THR A 227 16.05 3.86 20.25
CA THR A 227 16.77 4.47 21.39
C THR A 227 16.85 6.00 21.27
N LYS A 228 17.10 6.52 20.06
CA LYS A 228 17.15 7.97 19.82
C LYS A 228 15.79 8.62 20.03
N PHE A 229 14.74 8.05 19.47
CA PHE A 229 13.39 8.59 19.64
C PHE A 229 12.86 8.43 21.08
N GLU A 230 13.17 7.33 21.76
CA GLU A 230 12.82 7.14 23.16
C GLU A 230 13.53 8.18 24.05
N LYS A 231 14.83 8.39 23.89
CA LYS A 231 15.60 9.41 24.58
C LYS A 231 15.01 10.81 24.35
N LEU A 232 14.67 11.14 23.12
CA LEU A 232 14.03 12.40 22.77
C LEU A 232 12.64 12.53 23.40
N PHE A 233 11.86 11.45 23.44
CA PHE A 233 10.54 11.43 24.06
C PHE A 233 10.61 11.70 25.57
N VAL A 234 11.54 11.03 26.26
CA VAL A 234 11.78 11.28 27.69
C VAL A 234 12.18 12.73 27.93
N PHE A 235 13.08 13.26 27.07
CA PHE A 235 13.48 14.67 27.17
C PHE A 235 12.30 15.62 26.93
N TYR A 236 11.41 15.31 26.01
CA TYR A 236 10.20 16.11 25.76
C TYR A 236 9.27 16.08 26.97
N LYS A 237 9.03 14.89 27.51
CA LYS A 237 8.12 14.66 28.61
C LYS A 237 8.64 15.26 29.93
N GLU A 238 9.90 15.03 30.27
CA GLU A 238 10.45 15.39 31.58
C GLU A 238 11.26 16.70 31.56
N GLY A 239 11.87 17.04 30.42
CA GLY A 239 12.68 18.25 30.26
C GLY A 239 11.86 19.44 29.78
N LEU A 240 11.38 19.41 28.53
CA LEU A 240 10.70 20.56 27.91
C LEU A 240 9.39 20.94 28.61
N SER A 241 8.65 19.98 29.15
CA SER A 241 7.44 20.26 29.92
C SER A 241 7.67 21.12 31.14
N ARG A 242 8.86 21.03 31.75
CA ARG A 242 9.24 21.81 32.95
C ARG A 242 9.85 23.17 32.63
N VAL A 243 10.65 23.26 31.56
CA VAL A 243 11.43 24.45 31.25
C VAL A 243 10.85 25.30 30.12
N GLY A 244 9.86 24.79 29.42
CA GLY A 244 9.20 25.45 28.30
C GLY A 244 9.77 25.01 26.93
N TRP A 245 8.89 24.85 25.96
CA TRP A 245 9.17 24.34 24.60
C TRP A 245 10.01 25.30 23.75
N SER A 246 10.07 26.57 24.08
CA SER A 246 10.80 27.60 23.33
C SER A 246 12.17 27.94 23.89
N ARG A 247 12.60 27.28 24.97
CA ARG A 247 13.85 27.59 25.65
C ARG A 247 15.10 27.31 24.86
N TYR A 248 15.09 26.19 24.10
CA TYR A 248 16.28 25.74 23.36
C TYR A 248 16.18 26.10 21.90
N LYS A 249 17.35 26.41 21.31
CA LYS A 249 17.54 26.58 19.87
C LYS A 249 17.83 25.23 19.21
N THR A 250 18.66 24.41 19.85
CA THR A 250 19.02 23.08 19.33
C THR A 250 18.96 22.03 20.43
N ILE A 251 18.59 20.82 20.06
CA ILE A 251 18.59 19.60 20.88
C ILE A 251 19.39 18.57 20.12
N ASP A 252 20.53 18.14 20.63
CA ASP A 252 21.41 17.16 20.01
C ASP A 252 21.28 15.81 20.71
N ILE A 253 20.81 14.82 19.99
CA ILE A 253 20.58 13.47 20.49
C ILE A 253 21.52 12.42 19.89
N ARG A 254 22.54 12.84 19.19
CA ARG A 254 23.55 11.95 18.56
C ARG A 254 24.39 11.17 19.59
N PHE A 255 24.53 11.71 20.79
CA PHE A 255 25.30 11.11 21.86
C PHE A 255 24.52 10.02 22.60
N ASP A 256 25.15 8.88 22.90
CA ASP A 256 24.42 7.71 23.41
C ASP A 256 23.68 7.92 24.74
N LYS A 257 24.30 8.58 25.71
CA LYS A 257 23.78 8.67 27.10
C LYS A 257 23.35 10.07 27.52
N GLN A 258 23.35 11.04 26.60
CA GLN A 258 23.04 12.43 26.97
C GLN A 258 22.28 13.14 25.84
N VAL A 259 21.56 14.17 26.23
CA VAL A 259 20.97 15.16 25.35
C VAL A 259 21.67 16.48 25.55
N VAL A 260 22.31 17.02 24.53
CA VAL A 260 23.02 18.27 24.60
C VAL A 260 22.15 19.38 24.01
N CYS A 261 21.92 20.42 24.77
CA CYS A 261 21.02 21.50 24.37
C CYS A 261 21.77 22.85 24.30
N LYS A 262 21.46 23.64 23.27
CA LYS A 262 21.91 25.03 23.17
C LYS A 262 20.71 25.94 23.44
N LEU A 263 20.86 26.87 24.33
CA LEU A 263 19.86 27.91 24.61
C LEU A 263 19.71 28.87 23.42
N LYS A 264 18.57 29.53 23.35
CA LYS A 264 18.35 30.65 22.42
C LYS A 264 19.17 31.85 22.75
#